data_302e53c827323d997fffce6f51c98aed
#
_entry.id   302e53c827323d997fffce6f51c98aed
#
_cell.length_a   1.000
_cell.length_b   1.000
_cell.length_c   1.000
_cell.angle_alpha   90.00
_cell.angle_beta   90.00
_cell.angle_gamma   90.00
#
_symmetry.space_group_name_H-M   'P 1'
#
loop_
_entity.id
_entity.type
_entity.pdbx_description
1 polymer ?
#
loop_
_entity_poly.entity_id
_entity_poly.type
_entity_poly.pdbx_seq_one_letter_code
_entity_poly.pdbx_strand_id
1 'polypeptide(L)'
;MKNQNLKLTTPVGKSVYPKLIEPDTKFDEDGVWKTNLLVPSKEAQPLIDKINEFAKEQLGDKMSKAMLPYATDADTGEIIFKTKSKFAPKIKDSQGQLMMDNVPQIWGGSVIRIAGTLTAYDKGINCGIKLNLNAVQLIKPAEGNGNDGDDFGAVEGGYVASKTNPQQETDEFSDDF
;
A
#
# COMPACT_ATOMS: atom_id res chain seq x y z
N MET A 1 -15.47 -25.80 5.41
CA MET A 1 -14.45 -24.86 4.91
C MET A 1 -13.07 -25.47 5.01
N LYS A 2 -12.33 -25.38 3.96
CA LYS A 2 -10.95 -25.89 3.93
C LYS A 2 -10.02 -24.81 4.48
N ASN A 3 -9.36 -25.07 5.56
CA ASN A 3 -8.44 -24.08 6.13
C ASN A 3 -7.10 -24.10 5.39
N GLN A 4 -7.13 -23.65 4.16
CA GLN A 4 -5.92 -23.54 3.35
C GLN A 4 -5.51 -22.09 3.22
N ASN A 5 -4.21 -21.88 3.17
CA ASN A 5 -3.63 -20.57 2.91
C ASN A 5 -2.98 -20.62 1.53
N LEU A 6 -3.08 -19.55 0.79
CA LEU A 6 -2.49 -19.47 -0.53
C LEU A 6 -1.51 -18.31 -0.60
N LYS A 7 -0.24 -18.63 -0.81
CA LYS A 7 0.78 -17.61 -0.99
C LYS A 7 0.73 -17.08 -2.41
N LEU A 8 0.92 -15.77 -2.55
CA LEU A 8 0.90 -15.15 -3.86
C LEU A 8 1.81 -13.91 -3.88
N THR A 9 2.08 -13.45 -5.09
CA THR A 9 2.79 -12.20 -5.31
C THR A 9 1.91 -11.34 -6.21
N THR A 10 1.75 -10.07 -5.83
CA THR A 10 0.92 -9.15 -6.60
C THR A 10 1.65 -8.65 -7.84
N PRO A 11 0.93 -8.11 -8.81
CA PRO A 11 1.57 -7.29 -9.83
C PRO A 11 2.24 -6.07 -9.22
N VAL A 12 3.07 -5.42 -10.01
CA VAL A 12 3.68 -4.15 -9.63
C VAL A 12 2.60 -3.08 -9.63
N GLY A 13 2.59 -2.25 -8.60
CA GLY A 13 1.63 -1.17 -8.48
C GLY A 13 2.18 -0.05 -7.61
N LYS A 14 1.30 0.89 -7.27
CA LYS A 14 1.68 2.01 -6.42
C LYS A 14 1.12 1.84 -5.02
N SER A 15 1.93 2.14 -4.03
CA SER A 15 1.49 2.09 -2.64
C SER A 15 0.54 3.25 -2.35
N VAL A 16 -0.48 2.97 -1.54
CA VAL A 16 -1.44 3.97 -1.10
C VAL A 16 -1.58 3.83 0.41
N TYR A 17 -1.35 4.91 1.11
CA TYR A 17 -1.39 4.97 2.58
C TYR A 17 -0.53 3.89 3.24
N PRO A 18 0.77 3.78 2.87
CA PRO A 18 1.61 2.72 3.42
C PRO A 18 2.00 2.98 4.86
N LYS A 19 1.99 1.91 5.66
CA LYS A 19 2.55 1.86 7.00
C LYS A 19 3.45 0.64 7.06
N LEU A 20 4.62 0.76 6.45
CA LEU A 20 5.52 -0.38 6.22
C LEU A 20 6.79 -0.32 7.05
N ILE A 21 7.18 0.87 7.48
CA ILE A 21 8.37 1.06 8.31
C ILE A 21 7.95 1.19 9.77
N GLU A 22 6.85 1.87 10.01
CA GLU A 22 6.27 2.02 11.33
C GLU A 22 4.82 1.54 11.28
N PRO A 23 4.37 0.84 12.31
CA PRO A 23 2.98 0.35 12.32
C PRO A 23 2.00 1.49 12.55
N ASP A 24 0.78 1.27 12.07
CA ASP A 24 -0.32 2.17 12.36
C ASP A 24 -0.91 1.79 13.71
N THR A 25 -0.80 2.69 14.68
CA THR A 25 -1.32 2.45 16.03
C THR A 25 -2.60 3.22 16.32
N LYS A 26 -3.19 3.83 15.31
CA LYS A 26 -4.34 4.69 15.46
C LYS A 26 -5.55 3.96 16.03
N PHE A 27 -5.79 2.73 15.60
CA PHE A 27 -6.94 1.93 16.02
C PHE A 27 -6.54 0.67 16.77
N ASP A 28 -5.26 0.34 16.83
CA ASP A 28 -4.76 -0.87 17.46
C ASP A 28 -3.45 -0.52 18.15
N GLU A 29 -3.44 -0.61 19.48
CA GLU A 29 -2.28 -0.23 20.28
C GLU A 29 -1.05 -1.07 19.95
N ASP A 30 -1.26 -2.32 19.57
CA ASP A 30 -0.18 -3.22 19.19
C ASP A 30 0.41 -2.87 17.82
N GLY A 31 -0.32 -2.07 17.05
CA GLY A 31 0.14 -1.65 15.75
C GLY A 31 -0.19 -2.61 14.64
N VAL A 32 -0.46 -2.07 13.46
CA VAL A 32 -0.74 -2.84 12.25
C VAL A 32 0.11 -2.31 11.11
N TRP A 33 0.87 -3.18 10.48
CA TRP A 33 1.57 -2.83 9.24
C TRP A 33 0.61 -3.07 8.09
N LYS A 34 0.53 -2.12 7.18
CA LYS A 34 -0.41 -2.21 6.08
C LYS A 34 0.02 -1.35 4.90
N THR A 35 -0.51 -1.67 3.75
CA THR A 35 -0.49 -0.82 2.58
C THR A 35 -1.59 -1.24 1.64
N ASN A 36 -2.14 -0.29 0.92
CA ASN A 36 -2.97 -0.59 -0.23
C ASN A 36 -2.08 -0.55 -1.46
N LEU A 37 -2.45 -1.31 -2.47
CA LEU A 37 -1.71 -1.37 -3.73
C LEU A 37 -2.65 -1.04 -4.87
N LEU A 38 -2.34 0.01 -5.61
CA LEU A 38 -3.13 0.45 -6.75
C LEU A 38 -2.53 -0.14 -8.02
N VAL A 39 -3.33 -0.92 -8.75
CA VAL A 39 -2.87 -1.65 -9.93
C VAL A 39 -3.85 -1.38 -11.08
N PRO A 40 -3.35 -1.09 -12.30
CA PRO A 40 -4.25 -0.97 -13.44
C PRO A 40 -5.12 -2.21 -13.60
N SER A 41 -6.38 -2.01 -13.94
CA SER A 41 -7.38 -3.10 -13.94
C SER A 41 -6.95 -4.28 -14.81
N LYS A 42 -6.34 -4.00 -15.95
CA LYS A 42 -5.90 -5.04 -16.87
C LYS A 42 -4.82 -5.92 -16.25
N GLU A 43 -3.90 -5.32 -15.52
CA GLU A 43 -2.82 -6.07 -14.86
C GLU A 43 -3.29 -6.74 -13.58
N ALA A 44 -4.33 -6.21 -12.96
CA ALA A 44 -4.89 -6.76 -11.74
C ALA A 44 -5.76 -7.99 -11.97
N GLN A 45 -6.27 -8.17 -13.18
CA GLN A 45 -7.26 -9.21 -13.45
C GLN A 45 -6.81 -10.63 -13.07
N PRO A 46 -5.58 -11.05 -13.39
CA PRO A 46 -5.15 -12.40 -12.98
C PRO A 46 -5.17 -12.59 -11.47
N LEU A 47 -4.82 -11.58 -10.72
CA LEU A 47 -4.86 -11.66 -9.25
C LEU A 47 -6.29 -11.68 -8.75
N ILE A 48 -7.16 -10.88 -9.34
CA ILE A 48 -8.58 -10.88 -8.99
C ILE A 48 -9.17 -12.27 -9.22
N ASP A 49 -8.86 -12.88 -10.35
CA ASP A 49 -9.36 -14.22 -10.67
C ASP A 49 -8.86 -15.24 -9.64
N LYS A 50 -7.61 -15.13 -9.23
CA LYS A 50 -7.04 -16.03 -8.23
C LYS A 50 -7.73 -15.85 -6.87
N ILE A 51 -7.97 -14.60 -6.47
CA ILE A 51 -8.67 -14.32 -5.22
C ILE A 51 -10.09 -14.85 -5.26
N ASN A 52 -10.79 -14.63 -6.36
CA ASN A 52 -12.16 -15.10 -6.50
C ASN A 52 -12.25 -16.62 -6.48
N GLU A 53 -11.32 -17.28 -7.14
CA GLU A 53 -11.26 -18.74 -7.12
C GLU A 53 -11.01 -19.27 -5.73
N PHE A 54 -10.08 -18.67 -5.02
CA PHE A 54 -9.78 -19.04 -3.63
C PHE A 54 -11.01 -18.82 -2.74
N ALA A 55 -11.69 -17.69 -2.91
CA ALA A 55 -12.90 -17.41 -2.16
C ALA A 55 -13.99 -18.42 -2.41
N LYS A 56 -14.16 -18.82 -3.67
CA LYS A 56 -15.15 -19.80 -4.04
C LYS A 56 -14.85 -21.15 -3.40
N GLU A 57 -13.58 -21.56 -3.40
CA GLU A 57 -13.18 -22.81 -2.79
C GLU A 57 -13.35 -22.82 -1.27
N GLN A 58 -13.04 -21.71 -0.63
CA GLN A 58 -13.04 -21.63 0.83
C GLN A 58 -14.41 -21.32 1.41
N LEU A 59 -15.20 -20.51 0.74
CA LEU A 59 -16.46 -20.02 1.27
C LEU A 59 -17.70 -20.55 0.57
N GLY A 60 -17.55 -21.11 -0.63
CA GLY A 60 -18.67 -21.69 -1.36
C GLY A 60 -19.82 -20.70 -1.55
N ASP A 61 -21.01 -21.05 -1.07
CA ASP A 61 -22.19 -20.21 -1.24
C ASP A 61 -22.09 -18.88 -0.52
N LYS A 62 -21.23 -18.78 0.47
CA LYS A 62 -21.06 -17.56 1.24
C LYS A 62 -20.22 -16.52 0.52
N MET A 63 -19.62 -16.89 -0.62
CA MET A 63 -18.79 -15.97 -1.38
C MET A 63 -19.53 -14.69 -1.78
N SER A 64 -20.80 -14.78 -2.07
CA SER A 64 -21.59 -13.60 -2.45
C SER A 64 -21.67 -12.55 -1.36
N LYS A 65 -21.49 -12.96 -0.10
CA LYS A 65 -21.53 -12.08 1.06
C LYS A 65 -20.13 -11.74 1.57
N ALA A 66 -19.11 -12.33 0.98
CA ALA A 66 -17.76 -12.27 1.51
C ALA A 66 -17.13 -10.90 1.26
N MET A 67 -16.34 -10.45 2.24
CA MET A 67 -15.47 -9.31 2.07
C MET A 67 -14.24 -9.75 1.31
N LEU A 68 -13.89 -9.05 0.24
CA LEU A 68 -12.73 -9.39 -0.58
C LEU A 68 -11.66 -8.32 -0.39
N PRO A 69 -10.38 -8.69 -0.52
CA PRO A 69 -9.28 -7.76 -0.25
C PRO A 69 -8.97 -6.85 -1.43
N TYR A 70 -9.95 -6.54 -2.25
CA TYR A 70 -9.77 -5.61 -3.35
C TYR A 70 -11.06 -4.84 -3.61
N ALA A 71 -10.91 -3.70 -4.25
CA ALA A 71 -12.03 -2.87 -4.67
C ALA A 71 -11.61 -2.09 -5.91
N THR A 72 -12.60 -1.59 -6.64
CA THR A 72 -12.34 -0.73 -7.79
C THR A 72 -12.32 0.72 -7.35
N ASP A 73 -11.28 1.44 -7.75
CA ASP A 73 -11.20 2.87 -7.51
C ASP A 73 -12.19 3.57 -8.43
N ALA A 74 -13.15 4.27 -7.84
CA ALA A 74 -14.21 4.92 -8.61
C ALA A 74 -13.69 6.02 -9.53
N ASP A 75 -12.59 6.67 -9.17
CA ASP A 75 -12.07 7.78 -9.95
C ASP A 75 -11.27 7.33 -11.16
N THR A 76 -10.50 6.26 -11.03
CA THR A 76 -9.58 5.86 -12.09
C THR A 76 -9.94 4.54 -12.75
N GLY A 77 -10.78 3.73 -12.13
CA GLY A 77 -11.09 2.39 -12.60
C GLY A 77 -10.00 1.38 -12.28
N GLU A 78 -8.93 1.81 -11.62
CA GLU A 78 -7.89 0.89 -11.21
C GLU A 78 -8.35 0.06 -10.02
N ILE A 79 -7.60 -0.99 -9.72
CA ILE A 79 -7.95 -1.89 -8.62
C ILE A 79 -7.06 -1.60 -7.43
N ILE A 80 -7.67 -1.50 -6.26
CA ILE A 80 -6.97 -1.30 -5.01
C ILE A 80 -6.97 -2.62 -4.26
N PHE A 81 -5.79 -3.18 -3.99
CA PHE A 81 -5.65 -4.36 -3.14
C PHE A 81 -5.28 -3.89 -1.74
N LYS A 82 -5.94 -4.46 -0.73
CA LYS A 82 -5.73 -4.09 0.66
C LYS A 82 -4.97 -5.19 1.37
N THR A 83 -3.88 -4.83 2.03
CA THR A 83 -3.06 -5.79 2.77
C THR A 83 -2.77 -5.26 4.15
N LYS A 84 -2.62 -6.17 5.10
CA LYS A 84 -2.24 -5.81 6.46
C LYS A 84 -1.60 -6.99 7.17
N SER A 85 -0.88 -6.69 8.25
CA SER A 85 -0.26 -7.70 9.09
C SER A 85 -0.04 -7.14 10.48
N LYS A 86 -0.06 -8.01 11.47
CA LYS A 86 0.36 -7.65 12.83
C LYS A 86 1.85 -7.74 13.02
N PHE A 87 2.56 -8.23 12.01
CA PHE A 87 4.00 -8.37 12.04
C PHE A 87 4.64 -7.50 10.98
N ALA A 88 5.82 -6.99 11.26
CA ALA A 88 6.53 -6.14 10.32
C ALA A 88 6.84 -6.93 9.03
N PRO A 89 6.50 -6.38 7.87
CA PRO A 89 6.83 -7.06 6.62
C PRO A 89 8.32 -6.97 6.33
N LYS A 90 8.82 -7.94 5.59
CA LYS A 90 10.18 -7.89 5.08
C LYS A 90 10.21 -6.91 3.91
N ILE A 91 11.20 -6.03 3.90
CA ILE A 91 11.34 -5.07 2.81
C ILE A 91 12.54 -5.50 1.96
N LYS A 92 12.29 -5.69 0.68
CA LYS A 92 13.31 -6.11 -0.27
C LYS A 92 13.54 -5.04 -1.32
N ASP A 93 14.75 -4.98 -1.83
CA ASP A 93 15.06 -4.02 -2.90
C ASP A 93 14.58 -4.55 -4.26
N SER A 94 14.83 -3.80 -5.32
CA SER A 94 14.35 -4.15 -6.66
C SER A 94 14.98 -5.43 -7.19
N GLN A 95 16.08 -5.87 -6.61
CA GLN A 95 16.74 -7.10 -7.01
C GLN A 95 16.32 -8.28 -6.12
N GLY A 96 15.41 -8.05 -5.19
CA GLY A 96 14.90 -9.10 -4.33
C GLY A 96 15.74 -9.36 -3.09
N GLN A 97 16.69 -8.51 -2.80
CA GLN A 97 17.55 -8.67 -1.62
C GLN A 97 16.91 -8.02 -0.41
N LEU A 98 16.99 -8.70 0.71
CA LEU A 98 16.41 -8.20 1.96
C LEU A 98 17.20 -6.98 2.45
N MET A 99 16.48 -5.89 2.69
CA MET A 99 17.07 -4.69 3.28
C MET A 99 16.91 -4.76 4.78
N MET A 100 18.02 -4.71 5.51
CA MET A 100 18.00 -4.77 6.97
C MET A 100 18.40 -3.45 7.60
N ASP A 101 19.34 -2.75 6.98
CA ASP A 101 19.80 -1.46 7.45
C ASP A 101 19.47 -0.38 6.44
N ASN A 102 19.24 0.82 6.92
CA ASN A 102 18.99 1.98 6.07
C ASN A 102 17.80 1.79 5.14
N VAL A 103 16.77 1.10 5.62
CA VAL A 103 15.54 0.94 4.84
C VAL A 103 14.89 2.31 4.69
N PRO A 104 14.68 2.79 3.46
CA PRO A 104 14.08 4.11 3.29
C PRO A 104 12.62 4.11 3.70
N GLN A 105 12.12 5.27 4.09
CA GLN A 105 10.71 5.44 4.34
C GLN A 105 9.96 5.21 3.03
N ILE A 106 8.93 4.42 3.08
CA ILE A 106 8.11 4.13 1.90
C ILE A 106 6.88 5.03 1.93
N TRP A 107 6.84 5.98 1.03
CA TRP A 107 5.74 6.94 0.93
C TRP A 107 4.67 6.47 -0.05
N GLY A 108 3.49 7.05 0.05
CA GLY A 108 2.44 6.81 -0.93
C GLY A 108 2.93 7.21 -2.31
N GLY A 109 2.59 6.41 -3.31
CA GLY A 109 3.06 6.62 -4.68
C GLY A 109 4.32 5.86 -5.02
N SER A 110 4.96 5.21 -4.05
CA SER A 110 6.10 4.34 -4.32
C SER A 110 5.67 3.16 -5.19
N VAL A 111 6.53 2.76 -6.10
CA VAL A 111 6.28 1.58 -6.94
C VAL A 111 6.76 0.36 -6.17
N ILE A 112 5.82 -0.52 -5.86
CA ILE A 112 6.10 -1.69 -5.04
C ILE A 112 5.40 -2.92 -5.60
N ARG A 113 5.79 -4.07 -5.08
CA ARG A 113 5.13 -5.34 -5.30
C ARG A 113 5.04 -6.05 -3.96
N ILE A 114 3.97 -6.78 -3.74
CA ILE A 114 3.68 -7.38 -2.44
C ILE A 114 3.68 -8.89 -2.54
N ALA A 115 4.34 -9.54 -1.61
CA ALA A 115 4.18 -10.97 -1.37
C ALA A 115 3.28 -11.14 -0.16
N GLY A 116 2.24 -11.93 -0.32
CA GLY A 116 1.27 -12.09 0.74
C GLY A 116 0.66 -13.48 0.77
N THR A 117 -0.25 -13.67 1.70
CA THR A 117 -0.94 -14.94 1.89
C THR A 117 -2.42 -14.69 2.00
N LEU A 118 -3.19 -15.36 1.14
CA LEU A 118 -4.64 -15.33 1.26
C LEU A 118 -5.08 -16.29 2.35
N THR A 119 -5.97 -15.80 3.22
CA THR A 119 -6.61 -16.63 4.22
C THR A 119 -8.10 -16.33 4.22
N ALA A 120 -8.90 -17.33 4.53
CA ALA A 120 -10.34 -17.16 4.62
C ALA A 120 -10.75 -17.10 6.07
N TYR A 121 -11.78 -16.32 6.35
CA TYR A 121 -12.42 -16.33 7.67
C TYR A 121 -13.92 -16.44 7.48
N ASP A 122 -14.54 -17.14 8.42
CA ASP A 122 -15.99 -17.33 8.42
C ASP A 122 -16.47 -17.31 9.87
N LYS A 123 -17.07 -16.20 10.25
CA LYS A 123 -17.60 -16.01 11.61
C LYS A 123 -19.11 -15.82 11.57
N GLY A 124 -19.76 -16.60 10.73
CA GLY A 124 -21.20 -16.52 10.58
C GLY A 124 -21.61 -15.46 9.58
N ILE A 125 -22.12 -14.35 10.07
CA ILE A 125 -22.53 -13.26 9.18
C ILE A 125 -21.35 -12.51 8.60
N ASN A 126 -20.18 -12.59 9.25
CA ASN A 126 -18.98 -11.97 8.76
C ASN A 126 -18.05 -13.02 8.19
N CYS A 127 -17.85 -12.98 6.89
CA CYS A 127 -16.93 -13.89 6.22
C CYS A 127 -16.18 -13.14 5.14
N GLY A 128 -15.04 -13.66 4.75
CA GLY A 128 -14.26 -13.02 3.71
C GLY A 128 -12.88 -13.64 3.51
N ILE A 129 -12.14 -12.97 2.67
CA ILE A 129 -10.77 -13.33 2.33
C ILE A 129 -9.88 -12.16 2.75
N LYS A 130 -8.78 -12.48 3.41
CA LYS A 130 -7.78 -11.49 3.79
C LYS A 130 -6.52 -11.73 2.98
N LEU A 131 -5.86 -10.66 2.58
CA LEU A 131 -4.54 -10.72 2.00
C LEU A 131 -3.55 -10.23 3.06
N ASN A 132 -2.85 -11.16 3.65
CA ASN A 132 -1.89 -10.86 4.71
C ASN A 132 -0.57 -10.41 4.10
N LEU A 133 -0.02 -9.35 4.66
CA LEU A 133 1.20 -8.73 4.17
C LEU A 133 2.41 -9.46 4.73
N ASN A 134 3.19 -10.10 3.86
CA ASN A 134 4.39 -10.83 4.28
C ASN A 134 5.66 -10.06 3.96
N ALA A 135 5.75 -9.53 2.74
CA ALA A 135 6.94 -8.82 2.31
C ALA A 135 6.57 -7.81 1.23
N VAL A 136 7.41 -6.79 1.09
CA VAL A 136 7.25 -5.75 0.08
C VAL A 136 8.56 -5.64 -0.67
N GLN A 137 8.48 -5.62 -1.99
CA GLN A 137 9.62 -5.30 -2.83
C GLN A 137 9.50 -3.85 -3.27
N LEU A 138 10.45 -3.04 -2.86
CA LEU A 138 10.49 -1.63 -3.24
C LEU A 138 11.20 -1.52 -4.58
N ILE A 139 10.46 -1.10 -5.60
CA ILE A 139 11.00 -1.00 -6.95
C ILE A 139 11.46 0.42 -7.23
N LYS A 140 10.64 1.39 -6.88
CA LYS A 140 10.99 2.80 -7.05
C LYS A 140 10.37 3.60 -5.92
N PRO A 141 11.17 4.18 -5.03
CA PRO A 141 10.62 4.99 -3.95
C PRO A 141 10.04 6.28 -4.49
N ALA A 142 8.97 6.74 -3.87
CA ALA A 142 8.43 8.06 -4.14
C ALA A 142 9.37 9.10 -3.55
N GLU A 143 9.45 10.25 -4.17
CA GLU A 143 10.35 11.28 -3.73
C GLU A 143 9.74 12.16 -2.64
N GLY A 144 10.61 12.61 -1.75
CA GLY A 144 10.26 13.57 -0.73
C GLY A 144 9.16 13.08 0.19
N ASN A 145 8.16 13.90 0.39
CA ASN A 145 7.02 13.58 1.23
C ASN A 145 6.02 12.67 0.55
N GLY A 146 6.41 12.14 -0.59
CA GLY A 146 5.58 11.21 -1.31
C GLY A 146 4.45 11.89 -2.05
N ASN A 147 3.33 11.90 -1.45
CA ASN A 147 2.11 12.26 -2.17
C ASN A 147 1.74 13.73 -2.12
N ASP A 148 2.40 14.52 -1.29
CA ASP A 148 1.98 15.90 -1.10
C ASP A 148 2.80 16.86 -1.91
N GLY A 149 2.19 17.50 -2.88
CA GLY A 149 2.82 18.57 -3.63
C GLY A 149 3.74 18.15 -4.74
N ASP A 150 3.94 16.86 -4.93
CA ASP A 150 4.80 16.40 -6.02
C ASP A 150 4.21 16.69 -7.39
N ASP A 151 2.91 16.89 -7.44
CA ASP A 151 2.22 17.20 -8.68
C ASP A 151 2.39 18.64 -9.10
N PHE A 152 2.87 19.48 -8.21
CA PHE A 152 3.01 20.89 -8.50
C PHE A 152 4.28 21.14 -9.30
N GLY A 153 4.12 21.63 -10.50
CA GLY A 153 5.24 22.07 -11.28
C GLY A 153 5.70 23.44 -10.82
N ALA A 154 6.86 23.83 -11.31
CA ALA A 154 7.36 25.17 -11.02
C ALA A 154 6.48 26.22 -11.70
N VAL A 155 6.24 27.33 -11.00
CA VAL A 155 5.52 28.45 -11.54
C VAL A 155 6.50 29.61 -11.65
N GLU A 156 6.70 30.08 -12.86
CA GLU A 156 7.65 31.14 -13.13
C GLU A 156 7.18 32.45 -12.49
N GLY A 157 8.12 33.13 -11.83
CA GLY A 157 7.79 34.40 -11.20
C GLY A 157 7.17 34.28 -9.82
N GLY A 158 6.98 33.04 -9.36
CA GLY A 158 6.43 32.81 -8.02
C GLY A 158 7.46 32.87 -6.92
N TYR A 159 6.98 32.69 -5.71
CA TYR A 159 7.84 32.68 -4.53
C TYR A 159 8.77 31.47 -4.60
N VAL A 160 10.03 31.70 -4.25
CA VAL A 160 11.03 30.64 -4.20
C VAL A 160 11.60 30.55 -2.80
N ALA A 161 11.52 29.36 -2.22
CA ALA A 161 12.04 29.14 -0.89
C ALA A 161 13.56 29.08 -0.89
N SER A 162 14.15 29.53 0.22
CA SER A 162 15.59 29.43 0.41
C SER A 162 15.96 27.98 0.66
N LYS A 163 17.00 27.51 0.00
CA LYS A 163 17.47 26.15 0.19
C LYS A 163 18.31 25.96 1.43
N THR A 164 18.86 27.05 1.94
CA THR A 164 19.82 26.95 3.04
C THR A 164 19.16 26.78 4.39
N ASN A 165 18.05 27.48 4.58
CA ASN A 165 17.35 27.40 5.86
C ASN A 165 15.91 27.81 5.67
N PRO A 166 14.99 26.88 5.71
CA PRO A 166 13.58 27.21 5.53
C PRO A 166 13.04 28.21 6.56
N GLN A 167 13.66 28.26 7.71
CA GLN A 167 13.20 29.16 8.76
C GLN A 167 13.50 30.61 8.49
N GLN A 168 14.49 30.86 7.66
CA GLN A 168 14.82 32.23 7.30
C GLN A 168 13.77 32.89 6.44
N GLU A 169 13.00 32.09 5.79
CA GLU A 169 11.97 32.60 4.91
C GLU A 169 10.94 33.41 5.66
N THR A 170 10.70 33.02 6.89
CA THR A 170 9.73 33.73 7.69
C THR A 170 10.19 35.14 7.99
N ASP A 171 11.46 35.30 8.22
CA ASP A 171 12.03 36.62 8.52
C ASP A 171 12.00 37.48 7.26
N GLU A 172 12.26 36.87 6.12
CA GLU A 172 12.22 37.59 4.87
C GLU A 172 10.83 38.09 4.56
N PHE A 173 9.85 37.28 4.88
CA PHE A 173 8.48 37.69 4.68
C PHE A 173 8.12 38.89 5.46
N SER A 174 8.57 38.97 6.68
CA SER A 174 8.22 40.10 7.53
C SER A 174 8.81 41.39 7.02
N ASP A 175 9.90 41.29 6.31
CA ASP A 175 10.54 42.47 5.75
C ASP A 175 9.92 42.90 4.43
N ASP A 176 9.51 41.92 3.65
CA ASP A 176 8.99 42.17 2.31
C ASP A 176 7.55 42.62 2.32
N PHE A 177 6.89 42.38 3.37
CA PHE A 177 5.49 42.69 3.50
C PHE A 177 5.28 43.84 4.44
#